data_206b8c7821e960cd7ec033c056c45416
#
_entry.id   206b8c7821e960cd7ec033c056c45416
#
_cell.length_a   1.000
_cell.length_b   1.000
_cell.length_c   1.000
_cell.angle_alpha   90.00
_cell.angle_beta   90.00
_cell.angle_gamma   90.00
#
_symmetry.space_group_name_H-M   'P 1'
#
loop_
_entity.id
_entity.type
_entity.pdbx_description
1 polymer ?
#
loop_
_entity_poly.entity_id
_entity_poly.type
_entity_poly.pdbx_seq_one_letter_code
_entity_poly.pdbx_strand_id
1 'polypeptide(L)'
;LLGHVGQRVVAGRDPFWVYETNGYQIVQSLFAICAGGWFGTGLFKGSPDTIPVVTQDSIFAAICEELGGIFAICMLLVCMSCFLMIVNISMKMGNKFYKLIALGLGTEYAFQVFLTVGGTTKFIPLTGITLPLVSYGGSSVICTIIMLAIIQGLYILREDEGVQLEKQRQERIQRQEWPSRQQSGTKSAREKSLEEKIEEETEKSLRW
;
A
#
# COMPACT_ATOMS: atom_id res chain seq x y z
N LEU A 1 -9.79 8.50 -33.67
CA LEU A 1 -9.62 8.10 -32.25
C LEU A 1 -10.80 7.27 -31.74
N LEU A 2 -12.05 7.65 -32.03
CA LEU A 2 -13.25 6.91 -31.60
C LEU A 2 -13.41 5.52 -32.27
N GLY A 3 -12.89 5.31 -33.47
CA GLY A 3 -12.96 4.02 -34.19
C GLY A 3 -12.22 2.88 -33.46
N HIS A 4 -11.03 3.13 -32.92
CA HIS A 4 -10.26 2.12 -32.18
C HIS A 4 -10.90 1.75 -30.82
N VAL A 5 -11.51 2.72 -30.14
CA VAL A 5 -12.22 2.47 -28.89
C VAL A 5 -13.48 1.62 -29.15
N GLY A 6 -14.24 1.97 -30.21
CA GLY A 6 -15.41 1.19 -30.61
C GLY A 6 -15.06 -0.26 -30.96
N GLN A 7 -13.98 -0.51 -31.68
CA GLN A 7 -13.50 -1.85 -32.02
C GLN A 7 -13.10 -2.66 -30.78
N ARG A 8 -12.42 -2.07 -29.80
CA ARG A 8 -12.08 -2.72 -28.52
C ARG A 8 -13.31 -3.07 -27.69
N VAL A 9 -14.32 -2.21 -27.68
CA VAL A 9 -15.59 -2.49 -26.99
C VAL A 9 -16.34 -3.62 -27.64
N VAL A 10 -16.41 -3.67 -28.99
CA VAL A 10 -17.02 -4.77 -29.74
C VAL A 10 -16.26 -6.08 -29.49
N ALA A 11 -14.92 -6.05 -29.58
CA ALA A 11 -14.08 -7.23 -29.29
C ALA A 11 -14.23 -7.70 -27.84
N GLY A 12 -14.43 -6.81 -26.87
CA GLY A 12 -14.70 -7.17 -25.46
C GLY A 12 -16.08 -7.79 -25.26
N ARG A 13 -17.09 -7.40 -26.07
CA ARG A 13 -18.44 -7.94 -25.99
C ARG A 13 -18.55 -9.33 -26.64
N ASP A 14 -18.10 -9.45 -27.89
CA ASP A 14 -18.19 -10.68 -28.66
C ASP A 14 -16.86 -10.95 -29.40
N PRO A 15 -15.79 -11.44 -28.71
CA PRO A 15 -14.46 -11.59 -29.30
C PRO A 15 -14.41 -12.67 -30.40
N PHE A 16 -15.32 -13.63 -30.37
CA PHE A 16 -15.39 -14.69 -31.37
C PHE A 16 -15.85 -14.20 -32.76
N TRP A 17 -16.71 -13.16 -32.80
CA TRP A 17 -17.14 -12.55 -34.05
C TRP A 17 -16.06 -11.72 -34.73
N VAL A 18 -15.11 -11.21 -33.95
CA VAL A 18 -14.02 -10.32 -34.40
C VAL A 18 -12.66 -11.02 -34.25
N TYR A 19 -12.66 -12.37 -34.27
CA TYR A 19 -11.48 -13.22 -34.03
C TYR A 19 -10.33 -12.88 -34.96
N GLU A 20 -10.58 -12.65 -36.27
CA GLU A 20 -9.52 -12.37 -37.24
C GLU A 20 -8.85 -10.98 -37.07
N THR A 21 -9.36 -10.12 -36.22
CA THR A 21 -8.82 -8.76 -36.05
C THR A 21 -8.42 -8.47 -34.60
N ASN A 22 -9.35 -7.88 -33.82
CA ASN A 22 -9.05 -7.39 -32.48
C ASN A 22 -9.48 -8.37 -31.35
N GLY A 23 -10.26 -9.41 -31.70
CA GLY A 23 -10.71 -10.43 -30.74
C GLY A 23 -9.69 -11.53 -30.46
N TYR A 24 -8.71 -11.73 -31.37
CA TYR A 24 -7.75 -12.82 -31.28
C TYR A 24 -7.02 -12.87 -29.95
N GLN A 25 -6.48 -11.75 -29.49
CA GLN A 25 -5.75 -11.65 -28.22
C GLN A 25 -6.60 -12.06 -27.01
N ILE A 26 -7.87 -11.59 -26.97
CA ILE A 26 -8.80 -11.91 -25.86
C ILE A 26 -9.16 -13.38 -25.87
N VAL A 27 -9.45 -13.95 -27.06
CA VAL A 27 -9.80 -15.38 -27.20
C VAL A 27 -8.64 -16.27 -26.80
N GLN A 28 -7.42 -15.96 -27.25
CA GLN A 28 -6.22 -16.72 -26.86
C GLN A 28 -5.93 -16.63 -25.38
N SER A 29 -6.11 -15.45 -24.78
CA SER A 29 -5.97 -15.27 -23.31
C SER A 29 -6.98 -16.12 -22.54
N LEU A 30 -8.24 -16.21 -23.01
CA LEU A 30 -9.26 -17.07 -22.39
C LEU A 30 -8.93 -18.56 -22.54
N PHE A 31 -8.45 -18.99 -23.71
CA PHE A 31 -8.02 -20.38 -23.92
C PHE A 31 -6.84 -20.74 -23.02
N ALA A 32 -5.86 -19.87 -22.89
CA ALA A 32 -4.72 -20.06 -21.98
C ALA A 32 -5.17 -20.22 -20.52
N ILE A 33 -6.08 -19.36 -20.04
CA ILE A 33 -6.65 -19.46 -18.69
C ILE A 33 -7.40 -20.79 -18.50
N CYS A 34 -8.18 -21.22 -19.51
CA CYS A 34 -8.91 -22.48 -19.46
C CYS A 34 -7.97 -23.70 -19.50
N ALA A 35 -6.91 -23.64 -20.32
CA ALA A 35 -5.94 -24.72 -20.47
C ALA A 35 -5.14 -24.96 -19.19
N GLY A 36 -4.79 -23.88 -18.46
CA GLY A 36 -4.05 -23.99 -17.20
C GLY A 36 -4.84 -24.63 -16.06
N GLY A 37 -6.16 -24.47 -16.03
CA GLY A 37 -6.99 -25.02 -14.95
C GLY A 37 -6.53 -24.54 -13.57
N TRP A 38 -6.63 -25.41 -12.55
CA TRP A 38 -6.25 -25.08 -11.18
C TRP A 38 -4.75 -25.15 -10.92
N PHE A 39 -4.05 -26.12 -11.50
CA PHE A 39 -2.65 -26.43 -11.20
C PHE A 39 -1.67 -26.01 -12.29
N GLY A 40 -2.14 -25.53 -13.42
CA GLY A 40 -1.33 -25.15 -14.56
C GLY A 40 -0.88 -26.36 -15.41
N THR A 41 -0.42 -26.06 -16.62
CA THR A 41 0.18 -27.06 -17.53
C THR A 41 1.61 -27.43 -17.15
N GLY A 42 2.25 -26.60 -16.33
CA GLY A 42 3.64 -26.67 -15.90
C GLY A 42 4.53 -25.65 -16.60
N LEU A 43 5.61 -25.27 -15.92
CA LEU A 43 6.54 -24.26 -16.39
C LEU A 43 7.16 -24.69 -17.74
N PHE A 44 7.14 -23.78 -18.71
CA PHE A 44 7.60 -24.00 -20.08
C PHE A 44 6.85 -25.13 -20.87
N LYS A 45 5.70 -25.57 -20.39
CA LYS A 45 4.86 -26.54 -21.10
C LYS A 45 3.63 -25.92 -21.75
N GLY A 46 3.30 -24.67 -21.40
CA GLY A 46 2.29 -23.88 -22.09
C GLY A 46 2.78 -23.42 -23.47
N SER A 47 1.90 -22.74 -24.17
CA SER A 47 2.20 -22.08 -25.45
C SER A 47 1.87 -20.59 -25.38
N PRO A 48 2.44 -19.84 -24.43
CA PRO A 48 2.12 -18.43 -24.25
C PRO A 48 2.47 -17.59 -25.49
N ASP A 49 3.40 -18.05 -26.31
CA ASP A 49 3.81 -17.39 -27.55
C ASP A 49 2.67 -17.26 -28.59
N THR A 50 1.58 -18.02 -28.42
CA THR A 50 0.37 -17.88 -29.25
C THR A 50 -0.44 -16.64 -28.93
N ILE A 51 -0.23 -16.04 -27.76
CA ILE A 51 -0.93 -14.83 -27.34
C ILE A 51 -0.14 -13.60 -27.78
N PRO A 52 -0.69 -12.74 -28.62
CA PRO A 52 -0.02 -11.50 -29.01
C PRO A 52 0.26 -10.63 -27.76
N VAL A 53 1.49 -10.06 -27.70
CA VAL A 53 1.89 -9.14 -26.61
C VAL A 53 1.74 -9.75 -25.21
N VAL A 54 1.90 -11.06 -25.09
CA VAL A 54 1.72 -11.84 -23.84
C VAL A 54 2.52 -11.27 -22.66
N THR A 55 3.73 -10.80 -22.91
CA THR A 55 4.62 -10.28 -21.86
C THR A 55 4.21 -8.92 -21.31
N GLN A 56 3.32 -8.20 -21.96
CA GLN A 56 2.88 -6.87 -21.56
C GLN A 56 1.53 -6.90 -20.82
N ASP A 57 0.45 -6.89 -21.55
CA ASP A 57 -0.92 -6.76 -21.02
C ASP A 57 -1.64 -8.09 -20.76
N SER A 58 -1.17 -9.18 -21.40
CA SER A 58 -1.75 -10.53 -21.25
C SER A 58 -0.92 -11.48 -20.37
N ILE A 59 0.06 -10.96 -19.63
CA ILE A 59 0.94 -11.78 -18.78
C ILE A 59 0.14 -12.59 -17.74
N PHE A 60 -0.99 -12.06 -17.26
CA PHE A 60 -1.86 -12.77 -16.35
C PHE A 60 -2.42 -14.07 -16.93
N ALA A 61 -2.77 -14.09 -18.22
CA ALA A 61 -3.22 -15.29 -18.91
C ALA A 61 -2.12 -16.34 -19.01
N ALA A 62 -0.88 -15.95 -19.33
CA ALA A 62 0.26 -16.85 -19.36
C ALA A 62 0.58 -17.46 -17.98
N ILE A 63 0.49 -16.67 -16.93
CA ILE A 63 0.64 -17.14 -15.54
C ILE A 63 -0.44 -18.17 -15.21
N CYS A 64 -1.69 -17.91 -15.60
CA CYS A 64 -2.78 -18.88 -15.41
C CYS A 64 -2.54 -20.17 -16.18
N GLU A 65 -2.01 -20.12 -17.41
CA GLU A 65 -1.72 -21.28 -18.23
C GLU A 65 -0.62 -22.15 -17.61
N GLU A 66 0.52 -21.58 -17.27
CA GLU A 66 1.68 -22.35 -16.80
C GLU A 66 1.61 -22.73 -15.33
N LEU A 67 1.26 -21.78 -14.46
CA LEU A 67 1.27 -21.94 -12.99
C LEU A 67 -0.11 -22.24 -12.40
N GLY A 68 -1.16 -22.06 -13.18
CA GLY A 68 -2.53 -22.36 -12.77
C GLY A 68 -3.28 -21.27 -12.05
N GLY A 69 -4.59 -21.47 -11.88
CA GLY A 69 -5.50 -20.52 -11.24
C GLY A 69 -5.19 -20.24 -9.78
N ILE A 70 -4.70 -21.25 -9.04
CA ILE A 70 -4.32 -21.07 -7.62
C ILE A 70 -3.19 -20.07 -7.49
N PHE A 71 -2.15 -20.18 -8.30
CA PHE A 71 -1.03 -19.24 -8.28
C PHE A 71 -1.46 -17.82 -8.69
N ALA A 72 -2.30 -17.73 -9.74
CA ALA A 72 -2.85 -16.45 -10.18
C ALA A 72 -3.65 -15.75 -9.07
N ILE A 73 -4.48 -16.49 -8.32
CA ILE A 73 -5.22 -15.97 -7.16
C ILE A 73 -4.25 -15.51 -6.06
N CYS A 74 -3.24 -16.31 -5.71
CA CYS A 74 -2.21 -15.93 -4.74
C CYS A 74 -1.49 -14.64 -5.15
N MET A 75 -1.13 -14.50 -6.42
CA MET A 75 -0.52 -13.28 -6.97
C MET A 75 -1.45 -12.07 -6.81
N LEU A 76 -2.74 -12.22 -7.10
CA LEU A 76 -3.73 -11.15 -6.88
C LEU A 76 -3.86 -10.77 -5.41
N LEU A 77 -3.83 -11.74 -4.50
CA LEU A 77 -3.85 -11.47 -3.06
C LEU A 77 -2.60 -10.69 -2.61
N VAL A 78 -1.43 -10.98 -3.18
CA VAL A 78 -0.21 -10.18 -2.93
C VAL A 78 -0.39 -8.76 -3.44
N CYS A 79 -0.91 -8.55 -4.66
CA CYS A 79 -1.20 -7.20 -5.18
C CYS A 79 -2.20 -6.44 -4.29
N MET A 80 -3.26 -7.11 -3.83
CA MET A 80 -4.22 -6.51 -2.88
C MET A 80 -3.60 -6.19 -1.54
N SER A 81 -2.71 -7.05 -1.03
CA SER A 81 -1.96 -6.80 0.21
C SER A 81 -1.07 -5.55 0.09
N CYS A 82 -0.36 -5.38 -1.03
CA CYS A 82 0.41 -4.17 -1.32
C CYS A 82 -0.48 -2.91 -1.32
N PHE A 83 -1.64 -2.97 -1.98
CA PHE A 83 -2.60 -1.87 -1.97
C PHE A 83 -3.07 -1.52 -0.55
N LEU A 84 -3.48 -2.50 0.24
CA LEU A 84 -3.92 -2.30 1.62
C LEU A 84 -2.80 -1.72 2.49
N MET A 85 -1.54 -2.12 2.26
CA MET A 85 -0.38 -1.54 2.93
C MET A 85 -0.23 -0.05 2.61
N ILE A 86 -0.36 0.34 1.34
CA ILE A 86 -0.30 1.75 0.91
C ILE A 86 -1.42 2.57 1.56
N VAL A 87 -2.65 2.06 1.55
CA VAL A 87 -3.80 2.71 2.20
C VAL A 87 -3.56 2.87 3.70
N ASN A 88 -3.04 1.84 4.38
CA ASN A 88 -2.74 1.90 5.81
C ASN A 88 -1.66 2.96 6.13
N ILE A 89 -0.62 3.07 5.29
CA ILE A 89 0.39 4.13 5.40
C ILE A 89 -0.28 5.50 5.26
N SER A 90 -1.09 5.68 4.22
CA SER A 90 -1.82 6.92 3.95
C SER A 90 -2.72 7.33 5.11
N MET A 91 -3.49 6.40 5.68
CA MET A 91 -4.45 6.70 6.76
C MET A 91 -3.77 7.17 8.05
N LYS A 92 -2.53 6.75 8.28
CA LYS A 92 -1.76 7.09 9.48
C LYS A 92 -0.93 8.37 9.37
N MET A 93 -0.97 9.07 8.23
CA MET A 93 -0.27 10.34 8.03
C MET A 93 -1.00 11.50 8.69
N GLY A 94 -0.26 12.36 9.39
CA GLY A 94 -0.79 13.57 10.03
C GLY A 94 -1.06 14.69 9.01
N ASN A 95 -0.20 14.84 8.01
CA ASN A 95 -0.32 15.89 7.01
C ASN A 95 -1.28 15.48 5.88
N LYS A 96 -2.34 16.29 5.68
CA LYS A 96 -3.38 16.03 4.67
C LYS A 96 -2.85 15.97 3.24
N PHE A 97 -1.83 16.75 2.90
CA PHE A 97 -1.24 16.78 1.56
C PHE A 97 -0.55 15.44 1.23
N TYR A 98 0.32 14.97 2.08
CA TYR A 98 1.02 13.68 1.87
C TYR A 98 0.06 12.49 1.93
N LYS A 99 -0.94 12.56 2.81
CA LYS A 99 -2.02 11.57 2.86
C LYS A 99 -2.74 11.43 1.51
N LEU A 100 -3.07 12.56 0.87
CA LEU A 100 -3.77 12.56 -0.42
C LEU A 100 -2.89 12.00 -1.54
N ILE A 101 -1.60 12.34 -1.56
CA ILE A 101 -0.64 11.79 -2.53
C ILE A 101 -0.55 10.27 -2.38
N ALA A 102 -0.33 9.75 -1.16
CA ALA A 102 -0.23 8.32 -0.92
C ALA A 102 -1.52 7.57 -1.31
N LEU A 103 -2.68 8.15 -0.99
CA LEU A 103 -3.98 7.57 -1.36
C LEU A 103 -4.18 7.57 -2.88
N GLY A 104 -3.80 8.66 -3.56
CA GLY A 104 -3.87 8.76 -5.02
C GLY A 104 -3.02 7.71 -5.72
N LEU A 105 -1.75 7.55 -5.31
CA LEU A 105 -0.85 6.53 -5.85
C LEU A 105 -1.35 5.11 -5.56
N GLY A 106 -1.89 4.86 -4.36
CA GLY A 106 -2.50 3.57 -4.03
C GLY A 106 -3.72 3.26 -4.89
N THR A 107 -4.57 4.24 -5.13
CA THR A 107 -5.75 4.09 -6.00
C THR A 107 -5.34 3.83 -7.44
N GLU A 108 -4.33 4.54 -7.96
CA GLU A 108 -3.76 4.30 -9.29
C GLU A 108 -3.26 2.86 -9.42
N TYR A 109 -2.47 2.38 -8.46
CA TYR A 109 -1.98 1.01 -8.42
C TYR A 109 -3.11 -0.02 -8.44
N ALA A 110 -4.13 0.13 -7.59
CA ALA A 110 -5.26 -0.79 -7.53
C ALA A 110 -6.07 -0.80 -8.84
N PHE A 111 -6.29 0.39 -9.42
CA PHE A 111 -7.01 0.53 -10.67
C PHE A 111 -6.25 -0.09 -11.84
N GLN A 112 -4.93 0.02 -11.87
CA GLN A 112 -4.07 -0.60 -12.88
C GLN A 112 -4.15 -2.13 -12.80
N VAL A 113 -4.05 -2.73 -11.60
CA VAL A 113 -4.25 -4.18 -11.39
C VAL A 113 -5.64 -4.62 -11.86
N PHE A 114 -6.67 -3.89 -11.46
CA PHE A 114 -8.06 -4.19 -11.82
C PHE A 114 -8.29 -4.16 -13.35
N LEU A 115 -7.78 -3.14 -14.03
CA LEU A 115 -7.92 -3.03 -15.49
C LEU A 115 -7.17 -4.13 -16.24
N THR A 116 -5.98 -4.49 -15.79
CA THR A 116 -5.18 -5.54 -16.44
C THR A 116 -5.86 -6.91 -16.30
N VAL A 117 -6.23 -7.28 -15.09
CA VAL A 117 -6.87 -8.56 -14.82
C VAL A 117 -8.29 -8.62 -15.42
N GLY A 118 -9.05 -7.54 -15.26
CA GLY A 118 -10.38 -7.43 -15.84
C GLY A 118 -10.39 -7.47 -17.38
N GLY A 119 -9.35 -6.91 -18.02
CA GLY A 119 -9.16 -6.97 -19.47
C GLY A 119 -8.85 -8.38 -19.98
N THR A 120 -7.94 -9.10 -19.32
CA THR A 120 -7.56 -10.47 -19.69
C THR A 120 -8.65 -11.50 -19.41
N THR A 121 -9.48 -11.28 -18.40
CA THR A 121 -10.63 -12.15 -18.06
C THR A 121 -11.93 -11.81 -18.80
N LYS A 122 -11.89 -10.87 -19.74
CA LYS A 122 -13.08 -10.39 -20.49
C LYS A 122 -14.13 -9.67 -19.60
N PHE A 123 -13.80 -9.31 -18.39
CA PHE A 123 -14.72 -8.53 -17.54
C PHE A 123 -14.85 -7.08 -18.03
N ILE A 124 -13.75 -6.53 -18.55
CA ILE A 124 -13.65 -5.17 -19.11
C ILE A 124 -13.00 -5.28 -20.50
N PRO A 125 -13.30 -4.38 -21.44
CA PRO A 125 -12.58 -4.31 -22.72
C PRO A 125 -11.07 -4.16 -22.48
N LEU A 126 -10.25 -4.91 -23.21
CA LEU A 126 -8.80 -4.91 -23.08
C LEU A 126 -8.23 -3.49 -23.29
N THR A 127 -7.58 -2.96 -22.26
CA THR A 127 -7.08 -1.57 -22.24
C THR A 127 -5.63 -1.44 -22.69
N GLY A 128 -4.87 -2.56 -22.69
CA GLY A 128 -3.43 -2.54 -22.99
C GLY A 128 -2.58 -1.98 -21.84
N ILE A 129 -3.10 -2.01 -20.63
CA ILE A 129 -2.38 -1.60 -19.41
C ILE A 129 -1.64 -2.79 -18.86
N THR A 130 -0.38 -2.58 -18.48
CA THR A 130 0.51 -3.62 -17.96
C THR A 130 0.28 -3.85 -16.46
N LEU A 131 0.46 -5.08 -15.99
CA LEU A 131 0.37 -5.41 -14.56
C LEU A 131 1.59 -4.86 -13.82
N PRO A 132 1.43 -4.05 -12.76
CA PRO A 132 2.54 -3.49 -12.00
C PRO A 132 3.43 -4.60 -11.43
N LEU A 133 4.75 -4.43 -11.50
CA LEU A 133 5.79 -5.35 -11.00
C LEU A 133 5.89 -6.71 -11.71
N VAL A 134 4.94 -7.08 -12.56
CA VAL A 134 4.88 -8.40 -13.19
C VAL A 134 5.11 -8.33 -14.69
N SER A 135 4.48 -7.36 -15.37
CA SER A 135 4.57 -7.23 -16.82
C SER A 135 5.89 -6.63 -17.28
N TYR A 136 6.37 -7.11 -18.44
CA TYR A 136 7.52 -6.55 -19.10
C TYR A 136 7.13 -5.32 -19.94
N GLY A 137 7.54 -4.14 -19.45
CA GLY A 137 7.33 -2.87 -20.16
C GLY A 137 8.29 -1.82 -19.62
N GLY A 138 9.28 -1.37 -20.41
CA GLY A 138 10.34 -0.48 -19.95
C GLY A 138 9.83 0.79 -19.25
N SER A 139 8.89 1.52 -19.86
CA SER A 139 8.28 2.71 -19.27
C SER A 139 7.42 2.41 -18.04
N SER A 140 6.66 1.32 -18.09
CA SER A 140 5.79 0.90 -16.98
C SER A 140 6.59 0.52 -15.74
N VAL A 141 7.68 -0.22 -15.92
CA VAL A 141 8.58 -0.60 -14.81
C VAL A 141 9.19 0.64 -14.16
N ILE A 142 9.67 1.61 -14.95
CA ILE A 142 10.22 2.86 -14.43
C ILE A 142 9.16 3.63 -13.64
N CYS A 143 7.96 3.80 -14.17
CA CYS A 143 6.86 4.47 -13.48
C CYS A 143 6.50 3.78 -12.15
N THR A 144 6.45 2.43 -12.16
CA THR A 144 6.16 1.65 -10.95
C THR A 144 7.26 1.81 -9.89
N ILE A 145 8.54 1.83 -10.30
CA ILE A 145 9.67 2.06 -9.39
C ILE A 145 9.59 3.47 -8.78
N ILE A 146 9.30 4.50 -9.58
CA ILE A 146 9.13 5.87 -9.09
C ILE A 146 7.96 5.94 -8.10
N MET A 147 6.84 5.33 -8.41
CA MET A 147 5.68 5.26 -7.52
C MET A 147 6.03 4.63 -6.18
N LEU A 148 6.71 3.48 -6.18
CA LEU A 148 7.15 2.79 -4.97
C LEU A 148 8.17 3.63 -4.18
N ALA A 149 9.10 4.32 -4.85
CA ALA A 149 10.07 5.21 -4.22
C ALA A 149 9.36 6.37 -3.49
N ILE A 150 8.33 6.97 -4.11
CA ILE A 150 7.52 8.01 -3.46
C ILE A 150 6.79 7.45 -2.24
N ILE A 151 6.17 6.28 -2.35
CA ILE A 151 5.47 5.62 -1.23
C ILE A 151 6.45 5.31 -0.09
N GLN A 152 7.65 4.83 -0.41
CA GLN A 152 8.71 4.59 0.59
C GLN A 152 9.16 5.88 1.28
N GLY A 153 9.34 6.97 0.53
CA GLY A 153 9.64 8.29 1.08
C GLY A 153 8.54 8.79 2.02
N LEU A 154 7.28 8.60 1.64
CA LEU A 154 6.13 8.95 2.47
C LEU A 154 6.05 8.10 3.75
N TYR A 155 6.45 6.82 3.68
CA TYR A 155 6.53 5.95 4.85
C TYR A 155 7.55 6.46 5.88
N ILE A 156 8.74 6.85 5.42
CA ILE A 156 9.79 7.41 6.28
C ILE A 156 9.33 8.74 6.92
N LEU A 157 8.74 9.64 6.12
CA LEU A 157 8.18 10.89 6.62
C LEU A 157 7.14 10.68 7.74
N ARG A 158 6.30 9.67 7.60
CA ARG A 158 5.32 9.30 8.62
C ARG A 158 5.99 8.86 9.92
N GLU A 159 7.05 8.06 9.83
CA GLU A 159 7.78 7.56 10.98
C GLU A 159 8.46 8.71 11.75
N ASP A 160 9.08 9.67 11.03
CA ASP A 160 9.66 10.86 11.59
C ASP A 160 8.62 11.77 12.27
N GLU A 161 7.44 11.97 11.67
CA GLU A 161 6.33 12.71 12.30
C GLU A 161 5.89 12.05 13.61
N GLY A 162 5.82 10.73 13.67
CA GLY A 162 5.48 9.97 14.87
C GLY A 162 6.48 10.21 16.00
N VAL A 163 7.76 10.11 15.71
CA VAL A 163 8.84 10.34 16.69
C VAL A 163 8.84 11.79 17.20
N GLN A 164 8.61 12.76 16.34
CA GLN A 164 8.54 14.17 16.75
C GLN A 164 7.32 14.45 17.66
N LEU A 165 6.17 13.88 17.35
CA LEU A 165 4.98 14.00 18.18
C LEU A 165 5.17 13.38 19.58
N GLU A 166 5.83 12.23 19.66
CA GLU A 166 6.16 11.62 20.94
C GLU A 166 7.13 12.48 21.78
N LYS A 167 8.17 13.04 21.15
CA LYS A 167 9.09 13.96 21.81
C LYS A 167 8.36 15.18 22.34
N GLN A 168 7.51 15.81 21.54
CA GLN A 168 6.71 16.97 21.98
C GLN A 168 5.75 16.61 23.11
N ARG A 169 5.18 15.41 23.09
CA ARG A 169 4.30 14.92 24.16
C ARG A 169 5.07 14.73 25.47
N GLN A 170 6.25 14.13 25.41
CA GLN A 170 7.12 13.97 26.57
C GLN A 170 7.58 15.31 27.15
N GLU A 171 7.96 16.26 26.30
CA GLU A 171 8.32 17.61 26.73
C GLU A 171 7.15 18.35 27.41
N ARG A 172 5.93 18.19 26.91
CA ARG A 172 4.73 18.76 27.54
C ARG A 172 4.46 18.15 28.91
N ILE A 173 4.61 16.82 29.04
CA ILE A 173 4.44 16.12 30.32
C ILE A 173 5.50 16.61 31.32
N GLN A 174 6.76 16.68 30.92
CA GLN A 174 7.84 17.20 31.79
C GLN A 174 7.59 18.65 32.21
N ARG A 175 7.13 19.51 31.32
CA ARG A 175 6.78 20.89 31.66
C ARG A 175 5.60 20.99 32.64
N GLN A 176 4.67 20.06 32.61
CA GLN A 176 3.55 20.03 33.56
C GLN A 176 3.97 19.46 34.92
N GLU A 177 4.89 18.51 34.96
CA GLU A 177 5.38 17.94 36.23
C GLU A 177 6.39 18.83 36.97
N TRP A 178 7.11 19.70 36.24
CA TRP A 178 8.11 20.58 36.83
C TRP A 178 7.58 21.49 37.92
N PRO A 179 6.45 22.22 37.77
CA PRO A 179 5.90 23.06 38.85
C PRO A 179 5.43 22.26 40.06
N SER A 180 4.88 21.07 39.86
CA SER A 180 4.40 20.23 40.95
C SER A 180 5.54 19.66 41.80
N ARG A 181 6.69 19.33 41.20
CA ARG A 181 7.90 18.91 41.93
C ARG A 181 8.53 20.02 42.75
N GLN A 182 8.54 21.28 42.24
CA GLN A 182 9.04 22.40 42.99
C GLN A 182 8.14 22.76 44.17
N GLN A 183 6.81 22.70 44.00
CA GLN A 183 5.86 22.93 45.08
C GLN A 183 5.93 21.86 46.18
N SER A 184 6.13 20.60 45.81
CA SER A 184 6.29 19.52 46.82
C SER A 184 7.61 19.63 47.57
N GLY A 185 8.71 19.96 46.85
CA GLY A 185 10.02 20.20 47.48
C GLY A 185 10.03 21.37 48.47
N THR A 186 9.39 22.51 48.11
CA THR A 186 9.28 23.69 49.01
C THR A 186 8.34 23.44 50.19
N LYS A 187 7.28 22.65 50.01
CA LYS A 187 6.42 22.24 51.14
C LYS A 187 7.18 21.36 52.13
N SER A 188 7.87 20.32 51.64
CA SER A 188 8.65 19.42 52.50
C SER A 188 9.79 20.13 53.24
N ALA A 189 10.49 21.07 52.58
CA ALA A 189 11.52 21.88 53.20
C ALA A 189 10.97 22.80 54.28
N ARG A 190 9.77 23.35 54.07
CA ARG A 190 9.08 24.24 55.06
C ARG A 190 8.54 23.44 56.26
N GLU A 191 8.05 22.25 56.04
CA GLU A 191 7.60 21.34 57.12
C GLU A 191 8.79 20.96 58.01
N LYS A 192 9.92 20.54 57.44
CA LYS A 192 11.13 20.21 58.20
C LYS A 192 11.65 21.40 59.04
N SER A 193 11.63 22.61 58.45
CA SER A 193 12.08 23.81 59.19
C SER A 193 11.12 24.25 60.31
N LEU A 194 9.86 23.87 60.22
CA LEU A 194 8.87 24.07 61.27
C LEU A 194 9.03 23.03 62.42
N GLU A 195 9.25 21.76 62.07
CA GLU A 195 9.52 20.72 63.04
C GLU A 195 10.78 21.02 63.84
N GLU A 196 11.86 21.47 63.23
CA GLU A 196 13.12 21.85 63.86
C GLU A 196 12.94 23.04 64.82
N LYS A 197 12.11 24.03 64.47
CA LYS A 197 11.77 25.15 65.36
C LYS A 197 10.91 24.74 66.59
N ILE A 198 9.99 23.83 66.37
CA ILE A 198 9.14 23.29 67.46
C ILE A 198 9.99 22.47 68.45
N GLU A 199 10.94 21.66 67.96
CA GLU A 199 11.88 20.93 68.78
C GLU A 199 12.77 21.89 69.59
N GLU A 200 13.29 22.97 68.99
CA GLU A 200 14.11 23.96 69.66
C GLU A 200 13.34 24.73 70.72
N GLU A 201 12.07 25.09 70.48
CA GLU A 201 11.20 25.74 71.49
C GLU A 201 10.80 24.78 72.65
N THR A 202 10.53 23.52 72.34
CA THR A 202 10.26 22.51 73.36
C THR A 202 11.47 22.25 74.25
N GLU A 203 12.66 22.16 73.66
CA GLU A 203 13.90 22.00 74.44
C GLU A 203 14.20 23.20 75.34
N LYS A 204 13.93 24.41 74.88
CA LYS A 204 14.04 25.63 75.70
C LYS A 204 13.02 25.68 76.82
N SER A 205 11.82 25.18 76.65
CA SER A 205 10.78 25.15 77.72
C SER A 205 11.03 24.11 78.79
N LEU A 206 11.80 23.06 78.51
CA LEU A 206 12.17 22.03 79.45
C LEU A 206 13.42 22.36 80.32
N ARG A 207 14.11 23.43 80.01
CA ARG A 207 15.31 23.92 80.76
C ARG A 207 15.00 24.90 81.90
N TRP A 208 13.72 25.21 82.15
CA TRP A 208 13.24 26.02 83.26
C TRP A 208 12.47 25.11 84.23
#